data_3a513a03e2eab4dbf3572a7d59b94201
#
_entry.id   3a513a03e2eab4dbf3572a7d59b94201
#
_cell.length_a   1.000
_cell.length_b   1.000
_cell.length_c   1.000
_cell.angle_alpha   90.00
_cell.angle_beta   90.00
_cell.angle_gamma   90.00
#
_symmetry.space_group_name_H-M   'P 1'
#
loop_
_entity.id
_entity.type
_entity.pdbx_description
1 polymer ?
#
loop_
_entity_poly.entity_id
_entity_poly.type
_entity_poly.pdbx_seq_one_letter_code
_entity_poly.pdbx_strand_id
1 'polypeptide(L)'
;MASRGRKLGKSVHSAAQRALCDLMIAARKRAGLTQQALAARLSKPQSFIAKYETGERRIDVVEFIAICRAIPADSAAILAKVAKLV
;
A
#
# COMPACT_ATOMS: atom_id res chain seq x y z
N MET A 1 7.91 17.17 21.55
CA MET A 1 8.13 16.63 21.22
C MET A 1 7.76 15.60 21.24
N ALA A 2 7.45 15.50 21.36
CA ALA A 2 7.08 14.72 21.27
C ALA A 2 6.99 13.48 20.77
N SER A 3 7.08 13.27 19.92
CA SER A 3 6.99 12.01 19.28
C SER A 3 8.17 11.12 19.48
N ARG A 4 9.00 11.46 20.39
CA ARG A 4 10.19 10.70 20.47
C ARG A 4 9.98 9.28 20.91
N GLY A 5 8.89 8.95 21.47
CA GLY A 5 8.63 7.59 21.82
C GLY A 5 8.25 6.73 20.65
N ARG A 6 8.01 7.34 19.51
CA ARG A 6 7.52 6.59 18.39
C ARG A 6 8.65 6.28 17.44
N LYS A 7 8.98 5.03 17.30
CA LYS A 7 9.99 4.61 16.38
C LYS A 7 9.38 4.28 15.05
N LEU A 8 9.97 4.81 14.01
CA LEU A 8 9.61 4.38 12.69
C LEU A 8 10.17 2.98 12.49
N GLY A 9 9.32 2.12 12.03
CA GLY A 9 9.68 0.74 11.93
C GLY A 9 10.82 0.52 10.99
N LYS A 10 11.75 -0.27 11.42
CA LYS A 10 12.70 -0.84 10.53
C LYS A 10 12.09 -1.99 9.80
N SER A 11 11.04 -2.56 10.36
CA SER A 11 10.44 -3.76 9.83
C SER A 11 9.37 -3.41 8.82
N VAL A 12 9.36 -4.10 7.71
CA VAL A 12 8.28 -4.03 6.76
C VAL A 12 7.03 -4.74 7.26
N HIS A 13 7.15 -5.39 8.44
CA HIS A 13 6.06 -6.15 9.02
C HIS A 13 5.40 -5.47 10.20
N SER A 14 5.57 -4.15 10.36
CA SER A 14 4.87 -3.42 11.41
C SER A 14 3.36 -3.52 11.18
N ALA A 15 2.58 -3.30 12.24
CA ALA A 15 1.12 -3.35 12.14
C ALA A 15 0.61 -2.36 11.10
N ALA A 16 1.17 -1.16 11.07
CA ALA A 16 0.76 -0.16 10.09
C ALA A 16 1.07 -0.60 8.68
N GLN A 17 2.25 -1.18 8.47
CA GLN A 17 2.65 -1.64 7.14
C GLN A 17 1.75 -2.79 6.67
N ARG A 18 1.42 -3.72 7.58
CA ARG A 18 0.54 -4.83 7.22
C ARG A 18 -0.86 -4.31 6.88
N ALA A 19 -1.35 -3.34 7.64
CA ALA A 19 -2.64 -2.75 7.35
C ALA A 19 -2.65 -2.09 5.98
N LEU A 20 -1.58 -1.39 5.64
CA LEU A 20 -1.48 -0.79 4.31
C LEU A 20 -1.57 -1.85 3.22
N CYS A 21 -0.79 -2.94 3.36
CA CYS A 21 -0.83 -4.02 2.39
C CYS A 21 -2.23 -4.60 2.24
N ASP A 22 -2.90 -4.88 3.37
CA ASP A 22 -4.23 -5.46 3.35
C ASP A 22 -5.25 -4.52 2.71
N LEU A 23 -5.17 -3.24 3.00
CA LEU A 23 -6.08 -2.25 2.42
C LEU A 23 -5.88 -2.13 0.91
N MET A 24 -4.63 -2.21 0.47
CA MET A 24 -4.33 -2.14 -0.95
C MET A 24 -4.82 -3.39 -1.69
N ILE A 25 -4.65 -4.56 -1.09
CA ILE A 25 -5.17 -5.80 -1.66
C ILE A 25 -6.69 -5.72 -1.78
N ALA A 26 -7.35 -5.29 -0.69
CA ALA A 26 -8.81 -5.20 -0.68
C ALA A 26 -9.31 -4.22 -1.75
N ALA A 27 -8.65 -3.09 -1.89
CA ALA A 27 -9.03 -2.10 -2.90
C ALA A 27 -8.90 -2.67 -4.31
N ARG A 28 -7.81 -3.38 -4.59
CA ARG A 28 -7.60 -4.00 -5.88
C ARG A 28 -8.69 -5.03 -6.19
N LYS A 29 -8.98 -5.89 -5.22
CA LYS A 29 -9.99 -6.93 -5.41
C LYS A 29 -11.39 -6.35 -5.57
N ARG A 30 -11.69 -5.31 -4.81
CA ARG A 30 -12.98 -4.63 -4.92
C ARG A 30 -13.17 -4.04 -6.31
N ALA A 31 -12.09 -3.59 -6.92
CA ALA A 31 -12.14 -3.06 -8.28
C ALA A 31 -12.17 -4.17 -9.34
N GLY A 32 -12.09 -5.42 -8.94
CA GLY A 32 -12.13 -6.53 -9.87
C GLY A 32 -10.84 -6.74 -10.63
N LEU A 33 -9.72 -6.22 -10.11
CA LEU A 33 -8.45 -6.29 -10.82
C LEU A 33 -7.58 -7.42 -10.28
N THR A 34 -6.98 -8.18 -11.20
CA THR A 34 -5.91 -9.09 -10.83
C THR A 34 -4.62 -8.30 -10.63
N GLN A 35 -3.63 -8.94 -10.03
CA GLN A 35 -2.31 -8.32 -9.92
C GLN A 35 -1.75 -7.96 -11.30
N GLN A 36 -1.92 -8.84 -12.27
CA GLN A 36 -1.45 -8.59 -13.64
C GLN A 36 -2.16 -7.39 -14.27
N ALA A 37 -3.47 -7.30 -14.08
CA ALA A 37 -4.23 -6.19 -14.64
C ALA A 37 -3.79 -4.85 -14.04
N LEU A 38 -3.59 -4.82 -12.72
CA LEU A 38 -3.12 -3.60 -12.08
C LEU A 38 -1.71 -3.25 -12.53
N ALA A 39 -0.83 -4.25 -12.63
CA ALA A 39 0.53 -4.04 -13.09
C ALA A 39 0.54 -3.42 -14.50
N ALA A 40 -0.34 -3.92 -15.38
CA ALA A 40 -0.44 -3.38 -16.72
C ALA A 40 -0.83 -1.90 -16.72
N ARG A 41 -1.76 -1.52 -15.85
CA ARG A 41 -2.18 -0.12 -15.73
C ARG A 41 -1.05 0.79 -15.29
N LEU A 42 -0.09 0.23 -14.52
CA LEU A 42 1.04 0.98 -13.98
C LEU A 42 2.28 0.86 -14.85
N SER A 43 2.22 0.09 -15.91
CA SER A 43 3.39 -0.23 -16.74
C SER A 43 4.52 -0.81 -15.91
N LYS A 44 4.15 -1.72 -15.01
CA LYS A 44 5.07 -2.41 -14.12
C LYS A 44 4.91 -3.91 -14.29
N PRO A 45 5.93 -4.69 -13.92
CA PRO A 45 5.77 -6.15 -13.92
C PRO A 45 4.86 -6.58 -12.79
N GLN A 46 4.21 -7.74 -12.94
CA GLN A 46 3.35 -8.27 -11.89
C GLN A 46 4.09 -8.40 -10.56
N SER A 47 5.38 -8.74 -10.61
CA SER A 47 6.17 -8.90 -9.39
C SER A 47 6.21 -7.64 -8.54
N PHE A 48 6.08 -6.46 -9.14
CA PHE A 48 6.01 -5.22 -8.38
C PHE A 48 4.78 -5.25 -7.46
N ILE A 49 3.63 -5.64 -8.02
CA ILE A 49 2.39 -5.71 -7.23
C ILE A 49 2.50 -6.79 -6.16
N ALA A 50 2.95 -7.98 -6.56
CA ALA A 50 3.07 -9.10 -5.64
C ALA A 50 3.96 -8.76 -4.45
N LYS A 51 5.08 -8.08 -4.71
CA LYS A 51 6.03 -7.77 -3.65
C LYS A 51 5.52 -6.74 -2.68
N TYR A 52 4.82 -5.69 -3.15
CA TYR A 52 4.32 -4.73 -2.18
C TYR A 52 3.11 -5.29 -1.43
N GLU A 53 2.32 -6.16 -2.05
CA GLU A 53 1.17 -6.74 -1.37
C GLU A 53 1.58 -7.72 -0.26
N THR A 54 2.70 -8.39 -0.41
CA THR A 54 3.19 -9.29 0.63
C THR A 54 4.03 -8.57 1.69
N GLY A 55 4.37 -7.32 1.45
CA GLY A 55 5.24 -6.58 2.34
C GLY A 55 6.72 -6.81 2.07
N GLU A 56 7.05 -7.57 1.05
CA GLU A 56 8.44 -7.83 0.68
C GLU A 56 9.13 -6.55 0.21
N ARG A 57 8.37 -5.64 -0.38
CA ARG A 57 8.86 -4.36 -0.85
C ARG A 57 7.92 -3.26 -0.38
N ARG A 58 8.49 -2.20 0.16
CA ARG A 58 7.69 -1.03 0.49
C ARG A 58 7.44 -0.19 -0.75
N ILE A 59 6.37 0.58 -0.72
CA ILE A 59 6.09 1.56 -1.76
C ILE A 59 6.31 2.95 -1.17
N ASP A 60 6.76 3.87 -2.00
CA ASP A 60 6.88 5.26 -1.57
C ASP A 60 5.54 5.98 -1.81
N VAL A 61 5.46 7.25 -1.36
CA VAL A 61 4.23 8.01 -1.45
C VAL A 61 3.77 8.21 -2.90
N VAL A 62 4.71 8.46 -3.80
CA VAL A 62 4.38 8.69 -5.20
C VAL A 62 3.83 7.40 -5.82
N GLU A 63 4.48 6.28 -5.55
CA GLU A 63 3.99 4.98 -6.00
C GLU A 63 2.61 4.69 -5.43
N PHE A 64 2.41 4.98 -4.16
CA PHE A 64 1.11 4.77 -3.52
C PHE A 64 0.01 5.56 -4.22
N ILE A 65 0.26 6.82 -4.52
CA ILE A 65 -0.72 7.64 -5.21
C ILE A 65 -1.02 7.10 -6.60
N ALA A 66 0.02 6.69 -7.33
CA ALA A 66 -0.15 6.12 -8.66
C ALA A 66 -0.99 4.85 -8.62
N ILE A 67 -0.74 3.99 -7.65
CA ILE A 67 -1.50 2.76 -7.48
C ILE A 67 -2.97 3.09 -7.17
N CYS A 68 -3.21 4.02 -6.26
CA CYS A 68 -4.57 4.39 -5.90
C CYS A 68 -5.35 4.97 -7.08
N ARG A 69 -4.68 5.71 -7.94
CA ARG A 69 -5.33 6.24 -9.15
C ARG A 69 -5.64 5.14 -10.15
N ALA A 70 -4.76 4.15 -10.24
CA ALA A 70 -4.94 3.05 -11.19
C ALA A 70 -6.06 2.11 -10.78
N ILE A 71 -6.31 1.98 -9.46
CA ILE A 71 -7.32 1.05 -8.95
C ILE A 71 -8.77 1.48 -9.18
N PRO A 72 -9.30 2.63 -9.22
CA PRO A 72 -9.22 3.87 -8.51
C PRO A 72 -9.69 3.73 -7.05
N ALA A 73 -8.85 4.06 -6.13
CA ALA A 73 -9.14 3.96 -4.71
C ALA A 73 -8.97 5.33 -4.06
N ASP A 74 -9.63 5.50 -2.90
CA ASP A 74 -9.52 6.72 -2.13
C ASP A 74 -8.26 6.68 -1.28
N SER A 75 -7.20 7.32 -1.76
CA SER A 75 -5.91 7.30 -1.08
C SER A 75 -6.00 7.96 0.30
N ALA A 76 -6.78 9.02 0.44
CA ALA A 76 -6.91 9.69 1.73
C ALA A 76 -7.57 8.79 2.77
N ALA A 77 -8.59 8.03 2.36
CA ALA A 77 -9.27 7.12 3.27
C ALA A 77 -8.33 5.99 3.73
N ILE A 78 -7.53 5.47 2.81
CA ILE A 78 -6.56 4.43 3.16
C ILE A 78 -5.53 4.97 4.14
N LEU A 79 -4.99 6.15 3.86
CA LEU A 79 -3.99 6.75 4.73
C LEU A 79 -4.55 7.06 6.11
N ALA A 80 -5.81 7.49 6.19
CA ALA A 80 -6.43 7.76 7.48
C ALA A 80 -6.47 6.51 8.37
N LYS A 81 -6.75 5.35 7.76
CA LYS A 81 -6.77 4.10 8.50
C LYS A 81 -5.38 3.68 8.96
N VAL A 82 -4.40 3.82 8.09
CA VAL A 82 -3.02 3.48 8.42
C VAL A 82 -2.49 4.41 9.50
N ALA A 83 -2.84 5.69 9.43
CA ALA A 83 -2.36 6.69 10.39
C ALA A 83 -2.75 6.36 11.82
N LYS A 84 -3.84 5.65 12.02
CA LYS A 84 -4.27 5.26 13.37
C LYS A 84 -3.35 4.24 14.00
N LEU A 85 -2.53 3.58 13.20
CA LEU A 85 -1.66 2.51 13.66
C LEU A 85 -0.20 2.92 13.79
N VAL A 86 0.08 4.15 13.45
CA VAL A 86 1.45 4.67 13.55
C VAL A 86 1.69 5.36 14.88
#